data_6b143efa9c5e6b10507df909ac599ca3
#
_entry.id   6b143efa9c5e6b10507df909ac599ca3
#
_cell.length_a   1.000
_cell.length_b   1.000
_cell.length_c   1.000
_cell.angle_alpha   90.00
_cell.angle_beta   90.00
_cell.angle_gamma   90.00
#
_symmetry.space_group_name_H-M   'P 1'
#
loop_
_entity.id
_entity.type
_entity.pdbx_description
1 polymer ?
#
loop_
_entity_poly.entity_id
_entity_poly.type
_entity_poly.pdbx_seq_one_letter_code
_entity_poly.pdbx_strand_id
1 'polypeptide(L)'
;MKVLKFNAIWCSACLVMKKVFKHVENMHPELEFITYDYDIDEDMVEKYNIGTTIPVLIFLDKNEKEVARIVGEKSYEEIEAVIASIEET
;
A
#
# COMPACT_ATOMS: atom_id res chain seq x y z
N MET A 1 5.80 3.21 -11.50
CA MET A 1 4.68 3.29 -10.56
C MET A 1 5.19 3.17 -9.14
N LYS A 2 4.68 3.98 -8.25
CA LYS A 2 5.01 3.93 -6.81
C LYS A 2 3.86 3.34 -6.03
N VAL A 3 4.20 2.61 -4.96
CA VAL A 3 3.21 2.08 -4.03
C VAL A 3 3.56 2.59 -2.64
N LEU A 4 2.66 3.38 -2.06
CA LEU A 4 2.84 3.90 -0.71
C LEU A 4 2.18 2.93 0.26
N LYS A 5 2.91 2.53 1.28
CA LYS A 5 2.46 1.56 2.26
C LYS A 5 2.42 2.20 3.64
N PHE A 6 1.22 2.34 4.20
CA PHE A 6 1.02 2.95 5.52
C PHE A 6 0.77 1.85 6.54
N ASN A 7 1.60 1.80 7.57
CA ASN A 7 1.46 0.81 8.65
C ASN A 7 1.87 1.42 9.99
N ALA A 8 1.76 0.63 11.06
CA ALA A 8 2.17 1.04 12.40
C ALA A 8 2.60 -0.19 13.18
N ILE A 9 3.49 0.00 14.15
CA ILE A 9 4.03 -1.09 14.96
C ILE A 9 2.97 -1.72 15.88
N TRP A 10 1.95 -0.93 16.28
CA TRP A 10 0.86 -1.41 17.14
C TRP A 10 -0.26 -2.09 16.36
N CYS A 11 -0.20 -2.10 15.05
CA CYS A 11 -1.27 -2.59 14.19
C CYS A 11 -1.13 -4.10 13.94
N SER A 12 -2.03 -4.89 14.50
CA SER A 12 -2.00 -6.36 14.32
C SER A 12 -2.28 -6.75 12.87
N ALA A 13 -3.16 -6.04 12.19
CA ALA A 13 -3.45 -6.28 10.78
C ALA A 13 -2.22 -6.03 9.91
N CYS A 14 -1.44 -4.98 10.24
CA CYS A 14 -0.19 -4.68 9.54
C CYS A 14 0.82 -5.81 9.71
N LEU A 15 0.89 -6.38 10.90
CA LEU A 15 1.78 -7.49 11.18
C LEU A 15 1.40 -8.73 10.38
N VAL A 16 0.11 -9.05 10.34
CA VAL A 16 -0.41 -10.17 9.55
C VAL A 16 -0.08 -9.99 8.07
N MET A 17 -0.22 -8.77 7.57
CA MET A 17 -0.02 -8.47 6.15
C MET A 17 1.45 -8.36 5.73
N LYS A 18 2.38 -8.37 6.68
CA LYS A 18 3.79 -8.21 6.40
C LYS A 18 4.32 -9.21 5.37
N LYS A 19 3.96 -10.47 5.52
CA LYS A 19 4.39 -11.54 4.58
C LYS A 19 3.75 -11.35 3.21
N VAL A 20 2.48 -10.98 3.18
CA VAL A 20 1.75 -10.75 1.93
C VAL A 20 2.39 -9.60 1.16
N PHE A 21 2.68 -8.49 1.84
CA PHE A 21 3.33 -7.33 1.20
C PHE A 21 4.72 -7.67 0.70
N LYS A 22 5.48 -8.42 1.48
CA LYS A 22 6.82 -8.84 1.05
C LYS A 22 6.76 -9.70 -0.22
N HIS A 23 5.77 -10.60 -0.28
CA HIS A 23 5.57 -11.44 -1.45
C HIS A 23 5.21 -10.59 -2.68
N VAL A 24 4.33 -9.62 -2.51
CA VAL A 24 3.95 -8.68 -3.58
C VAL A 24 5.17 -7.92 -4.07
N GLU A 25 5.99 -7.40 -3.15
CA GLU A 25 7.21 -6.66 -3.50
C GLU A 25 8.18 -7.52 -4.29
N ASN A 26 8.35 -8.79 -3.90
CA ASN A 26 9.25 -9.71 -4.59
C ASN A 26 8.77 -10.04 -6.01
N MET A 27 7.45 -10.10 -6.20
CA MET A 27 6.87 -10.42 -7.50
C MET A 27 6.79 -9.22 -8.44
N HIS A 28 6.97 -8.00 -7.91
CA HIS A 28 6.87 -6.77 -8.70
C HIS A 28 8.08 -5.88 -8.46
N PRO A 29 9.29 -6.32 -8.88
CA PRO A 29 10.50 -5.51 -8.69
C PRO A 29 10.48 -4.20 -9.47
N GLU A 30 9.58 -4.08 -10.46
CA GLU A 30 9.39 -2.86 -11.24
C GLU A 30 8.65 -1.77 -10.46
N LEU A 31 7.96 -2.13 -9.37
CA LEU A 31 7.23 -1.17 -8.56
C LEU A 31 8.14 -0.63 -7.44
N GLU A 32 8.07 0.67 -7.21
CA GLU A 32 8.81 1.30 -6.12
C GLU A 32 7.91 1.34 -4.88
N PHE A 33 8.28 0.62 -3.82
CA PHE A 33 7.53 0.59 -2.57
C PHE A 33 8.15 1.56 -1.57
N ILE A 34 7.32 2.44 -1.00
CA ILE A 34 7.73 3.40 0.01
C ILE A 34 6.86 3.17 1.23
N THR A 35 7.51 2.94 2.39
CA THR A 35 6.81 2.67 3.64
C THR A 35 6.74 3.91 4.50
N TYR A 36 5.54 4.26 4.97
CA TYR A 36 5.32 5.34 5.92
C TYR A 36 4.76 4.77 7.22
N ASP A 37 5.17 5.36 8.34
CA ASP A 37 4.67 5.00 9.66
C ASP A 37 3.52 5.92 10.02
N TYR A 38 2.38 5.33 10.38
CA TYR A 38 1.15 6.08 10.68
C TYR A 38 1.35 7.11 11.80
N ASP A 39 2.18 6.78 12.80
CA ASP A 39 2.39 7.64 13.96
C ASP A 39 3.48 8.70 13.73
N ILE A 40 4.47 8.39 12.91
CA ILE A 40 5.64 9.25 12.67
C ILE A 40 5.43 10.17 11.46
N ASP A 41 4.92 9.62 10.38
CA ASP A 41 4.75 10.35 9.12
C ASP A 41 3.36 10.99 9.02
N GLU A 42 2.99 11.78 10.03
CA GLU A 42 1.67 12.40 10.13
C GLU A 42 1.31 13.28 8.95
N ASP A 43 2.28 13.99 8.39
CA ASP A 43 2.08 14.84 7.22
C ASP A 43 1.64 14.04 6.00
N MET A 44 2.20 12.84 5.82
CA MET A 44 1.82 11.96 4.72
C MET A 44 0.46 11.31 4.96
N VAL A 45 0.18 10.96 6.21
CA VAL A 45 -1.13 10.42 6.63
C VAL A 45 -2.23 11.44 6.29
N GLU A 46 -1.98 12.70 6.58
CA GLU A 46 -2.91 13.78 6.30
C GLU A 46 -3.03 14.06 4.81
N LYS A 47 -1.90 14.12 4.11
CA LYS A 47 -1.84 14.39 2.66
C LYS A 47 -2.70 13.39 1.86
N TYR A 48 -2.64 12.12 2.23
CA TYR A 48 -3.36 11.06 1.52
C TYR A 48 -4.67 10.67 2.20
N ASN A 49 -5.09 11.44 3.18
CA ASN A 49 -6.36 11.22 3.89
C ASN A 49 -6.48 9.78 4.41
N ILE A 50 -5.45 9.30 5.06
CA ILE A 50 -5.45 7.97 5.67
C ILE A 50 -6.37 8.03 6.89
N GLY A 51 -7.38 7.18 6.92
CA GLY A 51 -8.32 7.10 8.04
C GLY A 51 -7.75 6.31 9.20
N THR A 52 -8.62 5.67 9.97
CA THR A 52 -8.21 4.88 11.13
C THR A 52 -7.95 3.42 10.79
N THR A 53 -8.27 2.99 9.58
CA THR A 53 -8.05 1.61 9.14
C THR A 53 -6.73 1.50 8.40
N ILE A 54 -5.80 0.74 8.95
CA ILE A 54 -4.50 0.42 8.34
C ILE A 54 -4.32 -1.09 8.40
N PRO A 55 -3.49 -1.71 7.53
CA PRO A 55 -2.59 -1.06 6.57
C PRO A 55 -3.33 -0.50 5.36
N VAL A 56 -2.69 0.44 4.68
CA VAL A 56 -3.21 1.03 3.44
C VAL A 56 -2.13 0.99 2.39
N LEU A 57 -2.49 0.55 1.18
CA LEU A 57 -1.63 0.65 0.01
C LEU A 57 -2.23 1.66 -0.96
N ILE A 58 -1.43 2.60 -1.41
CA ILE A 58 -1.85 3.59 -2.40
C ILE A 58 -0.95 3.45 -3.62
N PHE A 59 -1.57 3.24 -4.78
CA PHE A 59 -0.85 3.09 -6.04
C PHE A 59 -0.86 4.43 -6.77
N LEU A 60 0.35 4.92 -7.08
CA LEU A 60 0.54 6.19 -7.80
C LEU A 60 1.10 5.92 -9.18
N ASP A 61 0.58 6.63 -10.19
CA ASP A 61 1.13 6.55 -11.53
C ASP A 61 2.44 7.38 -11.64
N LYS A 62 3.01 7.47 -12.83
CA LYS A 62 4.24 8.21 -13.06
C LYS A 62 4.10 9.72 -12.80
N ASN A 63 2.88 10.21 -12.77
CA ASN A 63 2.58 11.62 -12.47
C ASN A 63 2.23 11.81 -11.00
N GLU A 64 2.43 10.79 -10.18
CA GLU A 64 2.13 10.75 -8.76
C GLU A 64 0.64 10.96 -8.45
N LYS A 65 -0.23 10.55 -9.38
CA LYS A 65 -1.67 10.54 -9.15
C LYS A 65 -2.10 9.19 -8.60
N GLU A 66 -2.97 9.21 -7.61
CA GLU A 66 -3.53 8.00 -7.03
C GLU A 66 -4.45 7.33 -8.06
N VAL A 67 -4.12 6.08 -8.43
CA VAL A 67 -4.91 5.31 -9.38
C VAL A 67 -5.68 4.18 -8.70
N ALA A 68 -5.27 3.78 -7.52
CA ALA A 68 -5.97 2.75 -6.73
C ALA A 68 -5.56 2.84 -5.28
N ARG A 69 -6.41 2.29 -4.40
CA ARG A 69 -6.14 2.26 -2.96
C ARG A 69 -6.71 0.97 -2.38
N ILE A 70 -5.93 0.30 -1.55
CA ILE A 70 -6.36 -0.89 -0.83
C ILE A 70 -6.32 -0.57 0.65
N VAL A 71 -7.44 -0.75 1.35
CA VAL A 71 -7.57 -0.42 2.76
C VAL A 71 -7.85 -1.68 3.57
N GLY A 72 -7.06 -1.91 4.61
CA GLY A 72 -7.21 -3.04 5.51
C GLY A 72 -6.60 -4.33 4.98
N GLU A 73 -6.96 -5.45 5.61
CA GLU A 73 -6.43 -6.75 5.22
C GLU A 73 -7.03 -7.23 3.91
N LYS A 74 -6.17 -7.69 3.00
CA LYS A 74 -6.56 -8.28 1.72
C LYS A 74 -5.65 -9.46 1.43
N SER A 75 -6.16 -10.43 0.70
CA SER A 75 -5.36 -11.57 0.28
C SER A 75 -4.34 -11.15 -0.78
N TYR A 76 -3.32 -11.98 -0.94
CA TYR A 76 -2.34 -11.78 -2.00
C TYR A 76 -3.04 -11.69 -3.37
N GLU A 77 -4.01 -12.57 -3.62
CA GLU A 77 -4.73 -12.63 -4.88
C GLU A 77 -5.54 -11.35 -5.14
N GLU A 78 -6.14 -10.78 -4.09
CA GLU A 78 -6.88 -9.54 -4.21
C GLU A 78 -5.96 -8.37 -4.57
N ILE A 79 -4.77 -8.32 -3.97
CA ILE A 79 -3.77 -7.29 -4.27
C ILE A 79 -3.27 -7.44 -5.70
N GLU A 80 -2.98 -8.68 -6.13
CA GLU A 80 -2.53 -8.95 -7.50
C GLU A 80 -3.59 -8.57 -8.52
N ALA A 81 -4.87 -8.77 -8.20
CA ALA A 81 -5.97 -8.38 -9.08
C ALA A 81 -6.01 -6.86 -9.29
N VAL A 82 -5.76 -6.10 -8.23
CA VAL A 82 -5.71 -4.64 -8.31
C VAL A 82 -4.53 -4.19 -9.17
N ILE A 83 -3.36 -4.80 -8.98
CA ILE A 83 -2.16 -4.47 -9.76
C ILE A 83 -2.39 -4.77 -11.24
N ALA A 84 -2.96 -5.93 -11.56
CA ALA A 84 -3.28 -6.30 -12.93
C ALA A 84 -4.25 -5.32 -13.58
N SER A 85 -5.26 -4.88 -12.81
CA SER A 85 -6.24 -3.90 -13.27
C SER A 85 -5.58 -2.57 -13.65
N ILE A 86 -4.61 -2.13 -12.84
CA ILE A 86 -3.88 -0.88 -13.11
C ILE A 86 -3.01 -1.02 -14.34
N GLU A 87 -2.31 -2.15 -14.49
CA GLU A 87 -1.40 -2.39 -15.61
C GLU A 87 -2.12 -2.52 -16.96
N GLU A 88 -3.39 -2.84 -16.96
CA GLU A 88 -4.21 -2.97 -18.18
C GLU A 88 -4.66 -1.62 -18.75
N THR A 89 -4.51 -0.54 -18.03
CA THR A 89 -4.98 0.79 -18.46
C THR A 89 -3.91 1.64 -19.13
#